data_4b5791f0fbc9cab16af54ec4b270201a
#
_entry.id   4b5791f0fbc9cab16af54ec4b270201a
#
_cell.length_a   1.000
_cell.length_b   1.000
_cell.length_c   1.000
_cell.angle_alpha   90.00
_cell.angle_beta   90.00
_cell.angle_gamma   90.00
#
_symmetry.space_group_name_H-M   'P 1'
#
loop_
_entity.id
_entity.type
_entity.pdbx_description
1 polymer ?
#
loop_
_entity_poly.entity_id
_entity_poly.type
_entity_poly.pdbx_seq_one_letter_code
_entity_poly.pdbx_strand_id
1 'polypeptide(L)'
;AEALAFTRRAYEISEEFDTPVILKMCTRVAHSQSIVDTAERAERETIPYEKNIAKYVMMPGNAIRRHPVVEDRMRRLAQYAETCDLNRVEMGDTKLGIITSSPSYQYVKEVFGEEASVLKLGMVHPMPEGLIRDFAAKVDRLVVVEELDPIIENYCRQLGLTVSGKEALPLEGEFSQNLVAAKLGGAVHTGTALEDAIPPRPPVMCAGCPHRGLFYTLAKNKCTVLGD
;
A
#
# COMPACT_ATOMS: atom_id res chain seq x y z
N ALA A 1 -10.51 -7.29 5.82
CA ALA A 1 -9.93 -8.64 5.90
C ALA A 1 -8.44 -8.67 5.55
N GLU A 2 -8.03 -8.15 4.40
CA GLU A 2 -6.64 -8.23 3.91
C GLU A 2 -5.63 -7.53 4.83
N ALA A 3 -5.95 -6.34 5.38
CA ALA A 3 -5.08 -5.65 6.32
C ALA A 3 -4.74 -6.52 7.56
N LEU A 4 -5.71 -7.30 8.07
CA LEU A 4 -5.49 -8.25 9.16
C LEU A 4 -4.55 -9.39 8.73
N ALA A 5 -4.78 -9.97 7.56
CA ALA A 5 -3.93 -11.03 7.03
C ALA A 5 -2.49 -10.56 6.80
N PHE A 6 -2.33 -9.39 6.19
CA PHE A 6 -1.01 -8.79 5.94
C PHE A 6 -0.29 -8.42 7.25
N THR A 7 -1.01 -7.96 8.28
CA THR A 7 -0.41 -7.71 9.58
C THR A 7 0.18 -8.99 10.18
N ARG A 8 -0.55 -10.11 10.12
CA ARG A 8 -0.03 -11.41 10.60
C ARG A 8 1.21 -11.83 9.81
N ARG A 9 1.14 -11.72 8.48
CA ARG A 9 2.26 -12.07 7.58
C ARG A 9 3.48 -11.19 7.78
N ALA A 10 3.28 -9.91 8.10
CA ALA A 10 4.35 -8.96 8.37
C ALA A 10 5.23 -9.38 9.56
N TYR A 11 4.64 -9.92 10.63
CA TYR A 11 5.40 -10.47 11.76
C TYR A 11 6.22 -11.68 11.36
N GLU A 12 5.67 -12.59 10.55
CA GLU A 12 6.39 -13.76 10.06
C GLU A 12 7.59 -13.37 9.20
N ILE A 13 7.41 -12.45 8.26
CA ILE A 13 8.49 -11.91 7.42
C ILE A 13 9.55 -11.21 8.27
N SER A 14 9.11 -10.43 9.26
CA SER A 14 10.03 -9.70 10.14
C SER A 14 10.94 -10.65 10.91
N GLU A 15 10.41 -11.72 11.47
CA GLU A 15 11.18 -12.72 12.21
C GLU A 15 12.07 -13.56 11.29
N GLU A 16 11.56 -14.00 10.13
CA GLU A 16 12.30 -14.82 9.18
C GLU A 16 13.50 -14.07 8.58
N PHE A 17 13.30 -12.82 8.22
CA PHE A 17 14.33 -12.02 7.55
C PHE A 17 15.10 -11.08 8.48
N ASP A 18 14.80 -11.07 9.78
CA ASP A 18 15.47 -10.18 10.76
C ASP A 18 15.44 -8.71 10.34
N THR A 19 14.25 -8.22 9.96
CA THR A 19 14.06 -6.87 9.44
C THR A 19 12.70 -6.31 9.83
N PRO A 20 12.56 -5.00 10.07
CA PRO A 20 11.24 -4.41 10.26
C PRO A 20 10.43 -4.48 8.97
N VAL A 21 9.11 -4.61 9.11
CA VAL A 21 8.15 -4.56 8.00
C VAL A 21 7.24 -3.36 8.19
N ILE A 22 7.09 -2.55 7.15
CA ILE A 22 6.19 -1.41 7.15
C ILE A 22 4.90 -1.80 6.45
N LEU A 23 3.79 -1.84 7.18
CA LEU A 23 2.46 -1.97 6.63
C LEU A 23 1.92 -0.57 6.30
N LYS A 24 2.04 -0.16 5.04
CA LYS A 24 1.56 1.14 4.60
C LYS A 24 0.06 1.11 4.34
N MET A 25 -0.70 1.84 5.13
CA MET A 25 -2.15 2.02 5.01
C MET A 25 -2.47 3.40 4.44
N CYS A 26 -3.51 3.50 3.62
CA CYS A 26 -4.07 4.79 3.23
C CYS A 26 -5.22 5.20 4.17
N THR A 27 -5.54 6.49 4.19
CA THR A 27 -6.63 7.06 5.00
C THR A 27 -7.96 6.35 4.77
N ARG A 28 -8.29 6.04 3.53
CA ARG A 28 -9.54 5.36 3.16
C ARG A 28 -9.65 3.97 3.81
N VAL A 29 -8.58 3.19 3.81
CA VAL A 29 -8.54 1.88 4.49
C VAL A 29 -8.59 2.05 6.01
N ALA A 30 -7.86 3.02 6.57
CA ALA A 30 -7.83 3.26 8.01
C ALA A 30 -9.19 3.71 8.58
N HIS A 31 -9.99 4.41 7.78
CA HIS A 31 -11.33 4.88 8.17
C HIS A 31 -12.46 3.91 7.75
N SER A 32 -12.16 2.86 7.01
CA SER A 32 -13.17 1.87 6.60
C SER A 32 -13.47 0.88 7.72
N GLN A 33 -14.65 0.30 7.66
CA GLN A 33 -15.07 -0.81 8.50
C GLN A 33 -15.47 -1.99 7.62
N SER A 34 -15.10 -3.18 8.04
CA SER A 34 -15.49 -4.42 7.36
C SER A 34 -15.67 -5.55 8.37
N ILE A 35 -16.46 -6.54 7.98
CA ILE A 35 -16.57 -7.78 8.74
C ILE A 35 -15.28 -8.57 8.56
N VAL A 36 -14.69 -9.04 9.64
CA VAL A 36 -13.51 -9.91 9.65
C VAL A 36 -13.78 -11.12 10.53
N ASP A 37 -13.32 -12.27 10.07
CA ASP A 37 -13.34 -13.49 10.89
C ASP A 37 -12.26 -13.40 11.95
N THR A 38 -12.64 -13.66 13.20
CA THR A 38 -11.70 -13.78 14.31
C THR A 38 -11.22 -15.22 14.43
N ALA A 39 -10.05 -15.41 14.99
CA ALA A 39 -9.49 -16.71 15.29
C ALA A 39 -9.00 -16.74 16.75
N GLU A 40 -8.87 -17.93 17.29
CA GLU A 40 -8.26 -18.12 18.60
C GLU A 40 -6.82 -17.60 18.59
N ARG A 41 -6.37 -17.12 19.74
CA ARG A 41 -5.01 -16.65 19.91
C ARG A 41 -4.04 -17.83 19.76
N ALA A 42 -3.11 -17.71 18.81
CA ALA A 42 -2.00 -18.64 18.72
C ALA A 42 -0.93 -18.26 19.74
N GLU A 43 -0.66 -19.16 20.67
CA GLU A 43 0.47 -18.99 21.60
C GLU A 43 1.77 -19.23 20.84
N ARG A 44 2.73 -18.34 21.04
CA ARG A 44 4.09 -18.45 20.48
C ARG A 44 5.09 -18.38 21.62
N GLU A 45 6.14 -19.16 21.51
CA GLU A 45 7.26 -19.06 22.45
C GLU A 45 7.93 -17.69 22.32
N THR A 46 8.24 -17.10 23.47
CA THR A 46 8.98 -15.84 23.49
C THR A 46 10.44 -16.11 23.17
N ILE A 47 10.96 -15.50 22.12
CA ILE A 47 12.38 -15.55 21.78
C ILE A 47 13.15 -14.76 22.85
N PRO A 48 14.09 -15.39 23.59
CA PRO A 48 14.84 -14.70 24.60
C PRO A 48 15.73 -13.61 23.98
N TYR A 49 15.79 -12.47 24.64
CA TYR A 49 16.68 -11.40 24.20
C TYR A 49 18.15 -11.78 24.46
N GLU A 50 18.95 -11.77 23.40
CA GLU A 50 20.38 -11.92 23.47
C GLU A 50 21.07 -10.58 23.17
N LYS A 51 21.92 -10.11 24.10
CA LYS A 51 22.68 -8.89 23.90
C LYS A 51 23.71 -9.08 22.80
N ASN A 52 23.57 -8.33 21.71
CA ASN A 52 24.50 -8.37 20.58
C ASN A 52 24.89 -6.95 20.14
N ILE A 53 25.98 -6.44 20.70
CA ILE A 53 26.46 -5.08 20.42
C ILE A 53 26.87 -4.94 18.94
N ALA A 54 27.48 -5.95 18.35
CA ALA A 54 27.89 -5.93 16.95
C ALA A 54 26.71 -5.83 15.99
N LYS A 55 25.54 -6.34 16.39
CA LYS A 55 24.30 -6.28 15.60
C LYS A 55 23.51 -4.99 15.80
N TYR A 56 23.41 -4.51 17.06
CA TYR A 56 22.43 -3.46 17.40
C TYR A 56 23.04 -2.08 17.62
N VAL A 57 24.38 -1.97 17.77
CA VAL A 57 25.06 -0.69 17.94
C VAL A 57 25.86 -0.34 16.68
N MET A 58 25.35 0.62 15.89
CA MET A 58 25.91 0.96 14.58
C MET A 58 27.10 1.94 14.68
N MET A 59 28.13 1.56 15.46
CA MET A 59 29.45 2.16 15.34
C MET A 59 30.02 1.90 13.93
N PRO A 60 30.87 2.79 13.37
CA PRO A 60 31.38 2.62 12.01
C PRO A 60 31.96 1.24 11.70
N GLY A 61 32.72 0.65 12.60
CA GLY A 61 33.28 -0.69 12.42
C GLY A 61 32.24 -1.80 12.44
N ASN A 62 31.10 -1.63 13.13
CA ASN A 62 29.97 -2.56 13.10
C ASN A 62 29.14 -2.36 11.84
N ALA A 63 28.90 -1.11 11.44
CA ALA A 63 28.13 -0.76 10.25
C ALA A 63 28.76 -1.37 8.99
N ILE A 64 30.09 -1.28 8.83
CA ILE A 64 30.83 -1.88 7.71
C ILE A 64 30.56 -3.39 7.62
N ARG A 65 30.57 -4.10 8.74
CA ARG A 65 30.31 -5.54 8.78
C ARG A 65 28.82 -5.87 8.57
N ARG A 66 27.92 -5.00 8.99
CA ARG A 66 26.46 -5.19 8.84
C ARG A 66 25.97 -4.92 7.41
N HIS A 67 26.62 -4.03 6.67
CA HIS A 67 26.20 -3.68 5.32
C HIS A 67 26.06 -4.92 4.39
N PRO A 68 27.06 -5.81 4.26
CA PRO A 68 26.90 -7.02 3.44
C PRO A 68 25.72 -7.93 3.88
N VAL A 69 25.43 -7.96 5.18
CA VAL A 69 24.28 -8.73 5.71
C VAL A 69 22.96 -8.10 5.28
N VAL A 70 22.87 -6.76 5.25
CA VAL A 70 21.69 -6.05 4.77
C VAL A 70 21.49 -6.27 3.27
N GLU A 71 22.54 -6.18 2.47
CA GLU A 71 22.48 -6.43 1.03
C GLU A 71 22.08 -7.88 0.70
N ASP A 72 22.61 -8.84 1.44
CA ASP A 72 22.19 -10.23 1.28
C ASP A 72 20.72 -10.45 1.65
N ARG A 73 20.27 -9.84 2.73
CA ARG A 73 18.85 -9.83 3.13
C ARG A 73 17.97 -9.28 2.03
N MET A 74 18.35 -8.16 1.42
CA MET A 74 17.58 -7.56 0.32
C MET A 74 17.48 -8.49 -0.89
N ARG A 75 18.57 -9.22 -1.24
CA ARG A 75 18.52 -10.24 -2.30
C ARG A 75 17.56 -11.39 -1.96
N ARG A 76 17.60 -11.89 -0.73
CA ARG A 76 16.69 -12.96 -0.28
C ARG A 76 15.22 -12.49 -0.25
N LEU A 77 14.97 -11.25 0.19
CA LEU A 77 13.63 -10.66 0.15
C LEU A 77 13.14 -10.47 -1.28
N ALA A 78 13.99 -10.10 -2.23
CA ALA A 78 13.62 -10.03 -3.65
C ALA A 78 13.21 -11.41 -4.18
N GLN A 79 13.96 -12.47 -3.86
CA GLN A 79 13.58 -13.84 -4.22
C GLN A 79 12.26 -14.27 -3.55
N TYR A 80 12.06 -13.92 -2.29
CA TYR A 80 10.81 -14.19 -1.59
C TYR A 80 9.62 -13.48 -2.24
N ALA A 81 9.78 -12.23 -2.68
CA ALA A 81 8.74 -11.45 -3.33
C ALA A 81 8.23 -12.08 -4.64
N GLU A 82 9.06 -12.89 -5.32
CA GLU A 82 8.66 -13.57 -6.57
C GLU A 82 7.56 -14.61 -6.38
N THR A 83 7.50 -15.23 -5.21
CA THR A 83 6.61 -16.37 -4.95
C THR A 83 5.70 -16.20 -3.73
N CYS A 84 5.82 -15.07 -3.01
CA CYS A 84 5.03 -14.85 -1.81
C CYS A 84 3.54 -14.69 -2.14
N ASP A 85 2.68 -15.13 -1.25
CA ASP A 85 1.22 -15.07 -1.34
C ASP A 85 0.64 -13.64 -1.24
N LEU A 86 1.48 -12.66 -0.94
CA LEU A 86 1.09 -11.24 -0.91
C LEU A 86 0.94 -10.66 -2.33
N ASN A 87 1.69 -11.19 -3.29
CA ASN A 87 1.62 -10.83 -4.70
C ASN A 87 0.74 -11.84 -5.44
N ARG A 88 -0.21 -11.34 -6.23
CA ARG A 88 -1.22 -12.21 -6.83
C ARG A 88 -1.43 -11.87 -8.30
N VAL A 89 -1.35 -12.88 -9.16
CA VAL A 89 -1.71 -12.80 -10.59
C VAL A 89 -3.13 -13.35 -10.76
N GLU A 90 -3.98 -12.55 -11.35
CA GLU A 90 -5.35 -12.92 -11.73
C GLU A 90 -5.45 -12.77 -13.25
N MET A 91 -5.46 -13.88 -13.97
CA MET A 91 -5.54 -13.86 -15.43
C MET A 91 -7.00 -13.78 -15.86
N GLY A 92 -7.32 -12.77 -16.66
CA GLY A 92 -8.57 -12.57 -17.39
C GLY A 92 -8.27 -12.41 -18.88
N ASP A 93 -8.89 -11.42 -19.56
CA ASP A 93 -8.53 -11.10 -20.95
C ASP A 93 -7.07 -10.59 -21.00
N THR A 94 -6.30 -11.15 -21.91
CA THR A 94 -4.88 -10.83 -22.10
C THR A 94 -4.61 -9.58 -22.92
N LYS A 95 -5.64 -9.01 -23.56
CA LYS A 95 -5.51 -7.74 -24.31
C LYS A 95 -5.07 -6.58 -23.41
N LEU A 96 -5.47 -6.64 -22.13
CA LEU A 96 -5.14 -5.64 -21.14
C LEU A 96 -4.59 -6.29 -19.88
N GLY A 97 -3.34 -6.00 -19.56
CA GLY A 97 -2.71 -6.32 -18.28
C GLY A 97 -2.57 -5.09 -17.42
N ILE A 98 -2.96 -5.20 -16.16
CA ILE A 98 -2.88 -4.10 -15.20
C ILE A 98 -2.03 -4.52 -14.01
N ILE A 99 -0.96 -3.77 -13.74
CA ILE A 99 -0.20 -3.89 -12.49
C ILE A 99 -0.72 -2.83 -11.53
N THR A 100 -1.05 -3.23 -10.33
CA THR A 100 -1.62 -2.32 -9.32
C THR A 100 -1.29 -2.76 -7.90
N SER A 101 -1.48 -1.86 -6.95
CA SER A 101 -1.31 -2.12 -5.52
C SER A 101 -2.36 -1.36 -4.72
N SER A 102 -2.45 -1.66 -3.43
CA SER A 102 -3.23 -0.87 -2.48
C SER A 102 -4.72 -0.76 -2.87
N PRO A 103 -5.47 0.31 -2.54
CA PRO A 103 -6.88 0.47 -2.93
C PRO A 103 -7.13 0.51 -4.43
N SER A 104 -6.15 0.94 -5.23
CA SER A 104 -6.29 0.99 -6.69
C SER A 104 -6.68 -0.36 -7.29
N TYR A 105 -6.28 -1.47 -6.65
CA TYR A 105 -6.72 -2.80 -7.05
C TYR A 105 -8.24 -2.96 -7.02
N GLN A 106 -8.92 -2.42 -6.01
CA GLN A 106 -10.39 -2.52 -5.91
C GLN A 106 -11.06 -1.73 -7.04
N TYR A 107 -10.53 -0.56 -7.39
CA TYR A 107 -11.06 0.23 -8.49
C TYR A 107 -10.88 -0.46 -9.83
N VAL A 108 -9.73 -1.11 -10.05
CA VAL A 108 -9.47 -1.91 -11.25
C VAL A 108 -10.44 -3.10 -11.35
N LYS A 109 -10.64 -3.83 -10.26
CA LYS A 109 -11.55 -5.00 -10.25
C LYS A 109 -13.01 -4.59 -10.44
N GLU A 110 -13.44 -3.47 -9.89
CA GLU A 110 -14.80 -2.94 -10.09
C GLU A 110 -15.05 -2.56 -11.55
N VAL A 111 -14.05 -1.99 -12.22
CA VAL A 111 -14.18 -1.52 -13.61
C VAL A 111 -14.08 -2.66 -14.62
N PHE A 112 -13.09 -3.54 -14.46
CA PHE A 112 -12.74 -4.50 -15.50
C PHE A 112 -13.13 -5.95 -15.17
N GLY A 113 -13.33 -6.31 -13.90
CA GLY A 113 -13.63 -7.69 -13.51
C GLY A 113 -12.66 -8.69 -14.14
N GLU A 114 -13.18 -9.54 -15.04
CA GLU A 114 -12.43 -10.52 -15.81
C GLU A 114 -12.01 -10.01 -17.21
N GLU A 115 -12.38 -8.79 -17.59
CA GLU A 115 -12.03 -8.17 -18.87
C GLU A 115 -10.58 -7.66 -18.93
N ALA A 116 -9.85 -7.77 -17.83
CA ALA A 116 -8.43 -7.51 -17.77
C ALA A 116 -7.71 -8.55 -16.92
N SER A 117 -6.46 -8.83 -17.26
CA SER A 117 -5.54 -9.56 -16.39
C SER A 117 -4.93 -8.60 -15.37
N VAL A 118 -4.80 -9.00 -14.11
CA VAL A 118 -4.33 -8.14 -13.03
C VAL A 118 -3.17 -8.78 -12.29
N LEU A 119 -2.06 -8.05 -12.15
CA LEU A 119 -1.02 -8.33 -11.18
C LEU A 119 -1.20 -7.38 -10.00
N LYS A 120 -1.66 -7.92 -8.88
CA LYS A 120 -1.75 -7.21 -7.61
C LYS A 120 -0.47 -7.37 -6.81
N LEU A 121 0.21 -6.26 -6.53
CA LEU A 121 1.38 -6.23 -5.67
C LEU A 121 0.96 -5.87 -4.23
N GLY A 122 1.06 -6.85 -3.33
CA GLY A 122 0.91 -6.64 -1.88
C GLY A 122 2.26 -6.31 -1.23
N MET A 123 3.34 -6.91 -1.72
CA MET A 123 4.72 -6.58 -1.34
C MET A 123 5.35 -5.77 -2.47
N VAL A 124 5.55 -4.46 -2.23
CA VAL A 124 6.05 -3.52 -3.23
C VAL A 124 7.53 -3.16 -3.05
N HIS A 125 8.19 -3.70 -2.02
CA HIS A 125 9.61 -3.51 -1.80
C HIS A 125 10.23 -4.68 -1.03
N PRO A 126 11.28 -5.31 -1.61
CA PRO A 126 11.71 -5.16 -3.01
C PRO A 126 10.64 -5.68 -3.99
N MET A 127 10.59 -5.08 -5.19
CA MET A 127 9.64 -5.50 -6.22
C MET A 127 10.03 -6.84 -6.85
N PRO A 128 9.06 -7.72 -7.20
CA PRO A 128 9.30 -9.00 -7.83
C PRO A 128 9.55 -8.82 -9.35
N GLU A 129 10.81 -8.69 -9.76
CA GLU A 129 11.18 -8.45 -11.15
C GLU A 129 10.71 -9.55 -12.08
N GLY A 130 10.97 -10.81 -11.72
CA GLY A 130 10.61 -11.99 -12.53
C GLY A 130 9.10 -12.09 -12.72
N LEU A 131 8.33 -11.96 -11.62
CA LEU A 131 6.87 -11.99 -11.67
C LEU A 131 6.29 -10.87 -12.54
N ILE A 132 6.86 -9.66 -12.48
CA ILE A 132 6.45 -8.53 -13.32
C ILE A 132 6.75 -8.82 -14.80
N ARG A 133 7.94 -9.34 -15.13
CA ARG A 133 8.30 -9.71 -16.51
C ARG A 133 7.44 -10.83 -17.06
N ASP A 134 7.21 -11.86 -16.25
CA ASP A 134 6.38 -13.01 -16.62
C ASP A 134 4.92 -12.63 -16.85
N PHE A 135 4.41 -11.68 -16.06
CA PHE A 135 3.08 -11.13 -16.27
C PHE A 135 3.01 -10.27 -17.53
N ALA A 136 3.98 -9.37 -17.72
CA ALA A 136 4.05 -8.50 -18.89
C ALA A 136 4.13 -9.28 -20.20
N ALA A 137 4.83 -10.42 -20.21
CA ALA A 137 4.96 -11.27 -21.40
C ALA A 137 3.64 -12.00 -21.79
N LYS A 138 2.63 -12.00 -20.93
CA LYS A 138 1.36 -12.69 -21.14
C LYS A 138 0.23 -11.77 -21.60
N VAL A 139 0.50 -10.48 -21.75
CA VAL A 139 -0.52 -9.48 -22.08
C VAL A 139 -0.09 -8.61 -23.25
N ASP A 140 -1.05 -8.15 -24.05
CA ASP A 140 -0.75 -7.37 -25.25
C ASP A 140 -0.43 -5.90 -24.91
N ARG A 141 -1.12 -5.34 -23.92
CA ARG A 141 -0.95 -3.98 -23.44
C ARG A 141 -0.81 -3.97 -21.94
N LEU A 142 0.22 -3.29 -21.43
CA LEU A 142 0.50 -3.19 -20.01
C LEU A 142 0.22 -1.78 -19.49
N VAL A 143 -0.54 -1.69 -18.40
CA VAL A 143 -0.88 -0.44 -17.71
C VAL A 143 -0.55 -0.56 -16.24
N VAL A 144 -0.01 0.51 -15.64
CA VAL A 144 0.13 0.62 -14.18
C VAL A 144 -0.93 1.54 -13.62
N VAL A 145 -1.67 1.06 -12.63
CA VAL A 145 -2.67 1.85 -11.89
C VAL A 145 -2.21 2.00 -10.45
N GLU A 146 -1.63 3.15 -10.15
CA GLU A 146 -1.14 3.53 -8.83
C GLU A 146 -1.44 5.00 -8.53
N GLU A 147 -1.75 5.32 -7.29
CA GLU A 147 -1.98 6.69 -6.84
C GLU A 147 -0.65 7.40 -6.57
N LEU A 148 -0.63 8.74 -6.72
CA LEU A 148 0.53 9.60 -6.48
C LEU A 148 1.72 9.26 -7.41
N ASP A 149 2.93 9.19 -6.87
CA ASP A 149 4.17 9.03 -7.64
C ASP A 149 4.25 7.70 -8.40
N PRO A 150 4.84 7.70 -9.61
CA PRO A 150 4.93 6.53 -10.49
C PRO A 150 6.05 5.57 -10.05
N ILE A 151 5.91 4.91 -8.91
CA ILE A 151 6.93 4.02 -8.35
C ILE A 151 6.98 2.70 -9.12
N ILE A 152 5.82 2.06 -9.30
CA ILE A 152 5.70 0.78 -10.02
C ILE A 152 5.96 1.01 -11.51
N GLU A 153 5.40 2.06 -12.07
CA GLU A 153 5.59 2.43 -13.49
C GLU A 153 7.06 2.67 -13.81
N ASN A 154 7.76 3.46 -12.99
CA ASN A 154 9.19 3.71 -13.18
C ASN A 154 10.03 2.44 -13.06
N TYR A 155 9.69 1.56 -12.15
CA TYR A 155 10.35 0.26 -12.04
C TYR A 155 10.13 -0.60 -13.29
N CYS A 156 8.90 -0.68 -13.79
CA CYS A 156 8.61 -1.38 -15.06
C CYS A 156 9.41 -0.79 -16.23
N ARG A 157 9.52 0.53 -16.32
CA ARG A 157 10.33 1.21 -17.34
C ARG A 157 11.83 0.91 -17.20
N GLN A 158 12.36 0.85 -15.97
CA GLN A 158 13.75 0.42 -15.71
C GLN A 158 14.01 -1.01 -16.19
N LEU A 159 13.01 -1.89 -16.11
CA LEU A 159 13.07 -3.24 -16.64
C LEU A 159 13.02 -3.30 -18.19
N GLY A 160 12.87 -2.17 -18.86
CA GLY A 160 12.72 -2.08 -20.31
C GLY A 160 11.33 -2.46 -20.83
N LEU A 161 10.32 -2.50 -19.97
CA LEU A 161 8.94 -2.79 -20.35
C LEU A 161 8.26 -1.54 -20.92
N THR A 162 7.49 -1.73 -21.98
CA THR A 162 6.58 -0.69 -22.50
C THR A 162 5.32 -0.68 -21.64
N VAL A 163 5.10 0.41 -20.92
CA VAL A 163 4.00 0.53 -19.96
C VAL A 163 3.40 1.93 -20.02
N SER A 164 2.08 2.00 -19.94
CA SER A 164 1.32 3.23 -19.71
C SER A 164 0.98 3.39 -18.22
N GLY A 165 0.87 4.62 -17.76
CA GLY A 165 0.53 4.90 -16.35
C GLY A 165 0.14 6.37 -16.20
N LYS A 166 1.02 7.22 -15.67
CA LYS A 166 0.74 8.64 -15.39
C LYS A 166 0.51 9.51 -16.63
N GLU A 167 0.81 9.04 -17.81
CA GLU A 167 0.40 9.72 -19.04
C GLU A 167 -1.13 9.71 -19.24
N ALA A 168 -1.81 8.68 -18.71
CA ALA A 168 -3.27 8.55 -18.78
C ALA A 168 -3.95 8.89 -17.45
N LEU A 169 -3.30 8.59 -16.32
CA LEU A 169 -3.83 8.74 -14.97
C LEU A 169 -3.21 9.95 -14.26
N PRO A 170 -3.98 10.73 -13.50
CA PRO A 170 -3.46 11.91 -12.83
C PRO A 170 -2.41 11.57 -11.77
N LEU A 171 -1.48 12.52 -11.57
CA LEU A 171 -0.50 12.44 -10.49
C LEU A 171 -1.11 12.81 -9.13
N GLU A 172 -2.08 13.71 -9.12
CA GLU A 172 -2.69 14.30 -7.95
C GLU A 172 -4.12 13.78 -7.74
N GLY A 173 -4.57 13.82 -6.49
CA GLY A 173 -5.92 13.47 -6.08
C GLY A 173 -6.11 11.98 -5.83
N GLU A 174 -7.27 11.66 -5.27
CA GLU A 174 -7.67 10.29 -5.01
C GLU A 174 -8.21 9.62 -6.28
N PHE A 175 -7.92 8.33 -6.42
CA PHE A 175 -8.54 7.53 -7.48
C PHE A 175 -9.93 7.04 -7.04
N SER A 176 -10.73 6.72 -8.05
CA SER A 176 -12.00 6.05 -7.90
C SER A 176 -12.24 5.14 -9.11
N GLN A 177 -13.20 4.23 -8.99
CA GLN A 177 -13.61 3.40 -10.12
C GLN A 177 -14.02 4.24 -11.33
N ASN A 178 -14.75 5.33 -11.12
CA ASN A 178 -15.17 6.23 -12.23
C ASN A 178 -13.99 6.93 -12.90
N LEU A 179 -12.96 7.32 -12.14
CA LEU A 179 -11.75 7.88 -12.72
C LEU A 179 -11.00 6.84 -13.57
N VAL A 180 -10.83 5.63 -13.03
CA VAL A 180 -10.16 4.53 -13.75
C VAL A 180 -10.94 4.17 -15.02
N ALA A 181 -12.27 4.05 -14.93
CA ALA A 181 -13.14 3.78 -16.06
C ALA A 181 -13.03 4.87 -17.14
N ALA A 182 -13.13 6.13 -16.75
CA ALA A 182 -13.06 7.26 -17.69
C ALA A 182 -11.71 7.37 -18.41
N LYS A 183 -10.61 6.95 -17.75
CA LYS A 183 -9.25 7.08 -18.28
C LYS A 183 -8.77 5.86 -19.05
N LEU A 184 -9.20 4.67 -18.68
CA LEU A 184 -8.72 3.42 -19.28
C LEU A 184 -9.76 2.72 -20.17
N GLY A 185 -10.98 3.21 -20.19
CA GLY A 185 -12.07 2.67 -21.01
C GLY A 185 -12.89 1.65 -20.24
N GLY A 186 -13.91 2.10 -19.56
CA GLY A 186 -14.87 1.29 -18.84
C GLY A 186 -16.18 2.06 -18.65
N ALA A 187 -17.16 1.44 -18.05
CA ALA A 187 -18.45 2.08 -17.76
C ALA A 187 -18.30 3.07 -16.59
N VAL A 188 -18.64 4.32 -16.83
CA VAL A 188 -18.70 5.34 -15.79
C VAL A 188 -20.08 5.34 -15.16
N HIS A 189 -20.16 5.14 -13.86
CA HIS A 189 -21.41 5.18 -13.11
C HIS A 189 -21.73 6.59 -12.65
N THR A 190 -22.89 7.10 -13.02
CA THR A 190 -23.40 8.37 -12.50
C THR A 190 -24.05 8.13 -11.15
N GLY A 191 -23.56 8.81 -10.12
CA GLY A 191 -24.20 8.80 -8.79
C GLY A 191 -25.54 9.54 -8.80
N THR A 192 -26.35 9.28 -7.80
CA THR A 192 -27.58 10.05 -7.55
C THR A 192 -27.19 11.43 -7.07
N ALA A 193 -27.64 12.47 -7.78
CA ALA A 193 -27.48 13.84 -7.31
C ALA A 193 -28.38 14.05 -6.07
N LEU A 194 -27.81 14.65 -5.03
CA LEU A 194 -28.59 15.10 -3.88
C LEU A 194 -29.12 16.51 -4.16
N GLU A 195 -30.40 16.74 -3.83
CA GLU A 195 -31.04 18.05 -3.98
C GLU A 195 -30.45 19.09 -3.00
N ASP A 196 -30.04 18.63 -1.81
CA ASP A 196 -29.47 19.46 -0.78
C ASP A 196 -27.92 19.50 -0.84
N ALA A 197 -27.38 20.69 -0.66
CA ALA A 197 -25.93 20.85 -0.50
C ALA A 197 -25.49 20.24 0.85
N ILE A 198 -24.61 19.25 0.80
CA ILE A 198 -24.00 18.68 1.99
C ILE A 198 -23.03 19.71 2.57
N PRO A 199 -23.25 20.19 3.82
CA PRO A 199 -22.36 21.17 4.43
C PRO A 199 -20.96 20.55 4.64
N PRO A 200 -19.88 21.34 4.48
CA PRO A 200 -18.55 20.87 4.76
C PRO A 200 -18.43 20.46 6.23
N ARG A 201 -17.72 19.37 6.49
CA ARG A 201 -17.44 18.86 7.83
C ARG A 201 -15.95 19.05 8.16
N PRO A 202 -15.52 20.27 8.52
CA PRO A 202 -14.15 20.47 8.95
C PRO A 202 -13.88 19.65 10.22
N PRO A 203 -12.64 19.29 10.51
CA PRO A 203 -12.27 18.67 11.77
C PRO A 203 -12.72 19.52 12.95
N VAL A 204 -13.49 18.93 13.85
CA VAL A 204 -14.00 19.60 15.06
C VAL A 204 -13.74 18.73 16.28
N MET A 205 -13.54 19.37 17.40
CA MET A 205 -13.42 18.64 18.67
C MET A 205 -14.76 18.00 19.02
N CYS A 206 -14.72 16.74 19.45
CA CYS A 206 -15.90 16.00 19.87
C CYS A 206 -16.69 16.72 20.97
N ALA A 207 -18.00 16.48 21.06
CA ALA A 207 -18.80 16.92 22.18
C ALA A 207 -18.24 16.29 23.48
N GLY A 208 -18.05 17.11 24.54
CA GLY A 208 -17.44 16.63 25.77
C GLY A 208 -15.92 16.46 25.75
N CYS A 209 -15.24 16.83 24.68
CA CYS A 209 -13.77 16.75 24.61
C CYS A 209 -13.12 17.59 25.74
N PRO A 210 -12.24 17.00 26.57
CA PRO A 210 -11.60 17.71 27.69
C PRO A 210 -10.72 18.88 27.26
N HIS A 211 -10.17 18.82 26.04
CA HIS A 211 -9.33 19.90 25.50
C HIS A 211 -10.10 21.17 25.18
N ARG A 212 -11.43 21.13 25.03
CA ARG A 212 -12.23 22.32 24.66
C ARG A 212 -12.10 23.43 25.68
N GLY A 213 -12.12 23.10 26.97
CA GLY A 213 -11.99 24.10 28.05
C GLY A 213 -10.65 24.80 28.02
N LEU A 214 -9.58 24.03 27.80
CA LEU A 214 -8.22 24.55 27.67
C LEU A 214 -8.10 25.49 26.46
N PHE A 215 -8.50 25.04 25.30
CA PHE A 215 -8.41 25.83 24.06
C PHE A 215 -9.30 27.09 24.14
N TYR A 216 -10.48 26.98 24.73
CA TYR A 216 -11.34 28.17 24.97
C TYR A 216 -10.63 29.21 25.83
N THR A 217 -10.01 28.77 26.93
CA THR A 217 -9.28 29.65 27.84
C THR A 217 -8.09 30.31 27.15
N LEU A 218 -7.31 29.56 26.41
CA LEU A 218 -6.16 30.06 25.64
C LEU A 218 -6.60 31.08 24.58
N ALA A 219 -7.64 30.75 23.82
CA ALA A 219 -8.21 31.67 22.82
C ALA A 219 -8.73 32.96 23.45
N LYS A 220 -9.45 32.86 24.57
CA LYS A 220 -9.98 34.04 25.33
C LYS A 220 -8.83 34.96 25.81
N ASN A 221 -7.71 34.39 26.20
CA ASN A 221 -6.56 35.14 26.65
C ASN A 221 -5.61 35.52 25.49
N LYS A 222 -5.99 35.28 24.24
CA LYS A 222 -5.20 35.60 23.02
C LYS A 222 -3.77 35.01 23.06
N CYS A 223 -3.64 33.84 23.66
CA CYS A 223 -2.35 33.14 23.68
C CYS A 223 -1.99 32.59 22.29
N THR A 224 -0.72 32.69 21.92
CA THR A 224 -0.19 31.92 20.80
C THR A 224 0.09 30.50 21.29
N VAL A 225 -0.53 29.53 20.63
CA VAL A 225 -0.45 28.10 21.01
C VAL A 225 0.36 27.35 19.96
N LEU A 226 1.38 26.63 20.42
CA LEU A 226 2.11 25.67 19.61
C LEU A 226 1.69 24.28 20.07
N GLY A 227 1.28 23.45 19.12
CA GLY A 227 0.84 22.08 19.37
C GLY A 227 0.50 21.39 18.07
N ASP A 228 0.26 20.08 18.14
CA ASP A 228 -0.23 19.26 17.04
C ASP A 228 -1.63 18.68 17.36
#